data_3728524f6a77de6541828f32cf0964b1
#
_entry.id   3728524f6a77de6541828f32cf0964b1
#
_cell.length_a   1.000
_cell.length_b   1.000
_cell.length_c   1.000
_cell.angle_alpha   90.00
_cell.angle_beta   90.00
_cell.angle_gamma   90.00
#
_symmetry.space_group_name_H-M   'P 1'
#
loop_
_entity.id
_entity.type
_entity.pdbx_description
1 polymer ?
#
loop_
_entity_poly.entity_id
_entity_poly.type
_entity_poly.pdbx_seq_one_letter_code
_entity_poly.pdbx_strand_id
1 'polypeptide(L)'
;MFPFDRKDSAAMVLDREKQLYSSRSVADKFAILETIRLELDRLYREDRPRYDELEKALRPATRQALEDSWKLWNPVPKSHVDWVGPGEMTCRLRPTHPDFAECAACNFTQCTYDEHGSPDFSKVTFPGSVVDISDLYDRLSVENIQKRGGSAASLQELAQMRMVPELQPVIKKWARETGNPEDFWEWRNALNLVPHEDTDCRTMRLVYRPVHVVFKHRGGVANAINIKNHFGA
;
A
#
# COMPACT_ATOMS: atom_id res chain seq x y z
N MET A 1 13.84 26.60 -14.98
CA MET A 1 14.57 25.37 -14.60
C MET A 1 15.60 25.78 -13.55
N PHE A 2 15.29 25.65 -12.27
CA PHE A 2 16.21 26.00 -11.18
C PHE A 2 17.27 24.90 -11.08
N PRO A 3 18.56 25.21 -11.04
CA PRO A 3 19.59 24.22 -10.79
C PRO A 3 19.46 23.78 -9.32
N PHE A 4 18.87 22.62 -9.10
CA PHE A 4 19.00 21.95 -7.80
C PHE A 4 20.48 21.69 -7.54
N ASP A 5 20.97 22.22 -6.43
CA ASP A 5 22.38 22.14 -6.06
C ASP A 5 22.75 20.68 -5.80
N ARG A 6 23.61 20.10 -6.66
CA ARG A 6 23.99 18.67 -6.62
C ARG A 6 24.65 18.24 -5.30
N LYS A 7 25.11 19.20 -4.49
CA LYS A 7 25.69 18.93 -3.16
C LYS A 7 24.63 18.58 -2.12
N ASP A 8 23.38 19.03 -2.29
CA ASP A 8 22.31 18.84 -1.29
C ASP A 8 21.73 17.43 -1.26
N SER A 9 21.71 16.71 -2.38
CA SER A 9 21.08 15.36 -2.46
C SER A 9 21.70 14.33 -1.53
N ALA A 10 23.03 14.25 -1.47
CA ALA A 10 23.68 13.26 -0.60
C ALA A 10 23.53 13.61 0.88
N ALA A 11 23.67 14.90 1.21
CA ALA A 11 23.44 15.36 2.57
C ALA A 11 22.00 15.09 3.01
N MET A 12 21.02 15.31 2.11
CA MET A 12 19.61 15.02 2.35
C MET A 12 19.38 13.53 2.60
N VAL A 13 19.89 12.64 1.77
CA VAL A 13 19.70 11.18 1.93
C VAL A 13 20.30 10.68 3.24
N LEU A 14 21.52 11.13 3.59
CA LEU A 14 22.16 10.74 4.85
C LEU A 14 21.45 11.33 6.08
N ASP A 15 20.86 12.51 5.96
CA ASP A 15 20.03 13.08 7.02
C ASP A 15 18.71 12.31 7.16
N ARG A 16 18.07 11.96 6.05
CA ARG A 16 16.89 11.07 6.06
C ARG A 16 17.20 9.70 6.66
N GLU A 17 18.36 9.14 6.37
CA GLU A 17 18.77 7.90 7.02
C GLU A 17 18.89 8.05 8.54
N LYS A 18 19.43 9.14 9.08
CA LYS A 18 19.43 9.39 10.53
C LYS A 18 18.01 9.46 11.08
N GLN A 19 17.10 10.17 10.39
CA GLN A 19 15.69 10.26 10.77
C GLN A 19 15.01 8.89 10.78
N LEU A 20 15.33 8.01 9.81
CA LEU A 20 14.81 6.64 9.74
C LEU A 20 15.12 5.85 11.02
N TYR A 21 16.34 5.96 11.55
CA TYR A 21 16.73 5.26 12.80
C TYR A 21 16.18 5.93 14.07
N SER A 22 15.83 7.20 14.04
CA SER A 22 15.27 7.91 15.20
C SER A 22 13.76 7.90 15.26
N SER A 23 13.06 7.65 14.15
CA SER A 23 11.60 7.53 14.13
C SER A 23 11.13 6.29 14.91
N ARG A 24 9.95 6.39 15.53
CA ARG A 24 9.29 5.29 16.26
C ARG A 24 8.12 4.69 15.50
N SER A 25 7.56 5.43 14.55
CA SER A 25 6.40 4.99 13.76
C SER A 25 6.82 4.20 12.53
N VAL A 26 6.16 3.08 12.27
CA VAL A 26 6.35 2.27 11.05
C VAL A 26 6.00 3.10 9.81
N ALA A 27 4.92 3.87 9.86
CA ALA A 27 4.47 4.71 8.75
C ALA A 27 5.49 5.82 8.41
N ASP A 28 6.05 6.48 9.44
CA ASP A 28 7.06 7.51 9.23
C ASP A 28 8.37 6.91 8.69
N LYS A 29 8.79 5.77 9.23
CA LYS A 29 9.97 5.03 8.72
C LYS A 29 9.77 4.63 7.25
N PHE A 30 8.57 4.17 6.89
CA PHE A 30 8.25 3.84 5.50
C PHE A 30 8.37 5.09 4.60
N ALA A 31 7.74 6.20 4.97
CA ALA A 31 7.79 7.45 4.20
C ALA A 31 9.23 7.96 4.01
N ILE A 32 10.06 7.86 5.05
CA ILE A 32 11.48 8.24 4.98
C ILE A 32 12.25 7.29 4.05
N LEU A 33 12.06 5.97 4.16
CA LEU A 33 12.72 4.98 3.31
C LEU A 33 12.36 5.19 1.83
N GLU A 34 11.09 5.48 1.53
CA GLU A 34 10.64 5.79 0.17
C GLU A 34 11.26 7.09 -0.37
N THR A 35 11.41 8.11 0.47
CA THR A 35 12.13 9.34 0.07
C THR A 35 13.58 9.04 -0.31
N ILE A 36 14.27 8.19 0.47
CA ILE A 36 15.64 7.74 0.17
C ILE A 36 15.65 6.96 -1.17
N ARG A 37 14.71 6.05 -1.35
CA ARG A 37 14.59 5.23 -2.58
C ARG A 37 14.44 6.09 -3.82
N LEU A 38 13.48 7.03 -3.81
CA LEU A 38 13.21 7.92 -4.95
C LEU A 38 14.44 8.73 -5.35
N GLU A 39 15.17 9.25 -4.37
CA GLU A 39 16.38 10.01 -4.65
C GLU A 39 17.51 9.14 -5.19
N LEU A 40 17.67 7.91 -4.67
CA LEU A 40 18.62 6.95 -5.23
C LEU A 40 18.24 6.55 -6.65
N ASP A 41 16.96 6.34 -6.96
CA ASP A 41 16.47 6.03 -8.30
C ASP A 41 16.75 7.17 -9.27
N ARG A 42 16.59 8.42 -8.83
CA ARG A 42 16.93 9.61 -9.61
C ARG A 42 18.43 9.66 -9.90
N LEU A 43 19.27 9.51 -8.87
CA LEU A 43 20.73 9.51 -9.02
C LEU A 43 21.24 8.37 -9.89
N TYR A 44 20.64 7.17 -9.79
CA TYR A 44 20.98 6.04 -10.64
C TYR A 44 20.86 6.36 -12.13
N ARG A 45 19.85 7.16 -12.50
CA ARG A 45 19.57 7.57 -13.89
C ARG A 45 20.38 8.77 -14.34
N GLU A 46 20.65 9.73 -13.44
CA GLU A 46 21.21 11.04 -13.78
C GLU A 46 22.68 11.20 -13.42
N ASP A 47 23.15 10.54 -12.35
CA ASP A 47 24.50 10.68 -11.80
C ASP A 47 24.99 9.35 -11.16
N ARG A 48 25.31 8.38 -12.00
CA ARG A 48 25.68 7.04 -11.54
C ARG A 48 26.88 7.02 -10.58
N PRO A 49 27.97 7.80 -10.76
CA PRO A 49 29.05 7.85 -9.79
C PRO A 49 28.58 8.29 -8.40
N ARG A 50 27.70 9.27 -8.35
CA ARG A 50 27.12 9.77 -7.10
C ARG A 50 26.21 8.74 -6.43
N TYR A 51 25.41 8.03 -7.20
CA TYR A 51 24.64 6.89 -6.71
C TYR A 51 25.54 5.86 -6.03
N ASP A 52 26.63 5.42 -6.70
CA ASP A 52 27.53 4.39 -6.20
C ASP A 52 28.25 4.80 -4.90
N GLU A 53 28.60 6.10 -4.78
CA GLU A 53 29.16 6.67 -3.53
C GLU A 53 28.15 6.65 -2.40
N LEU A 54 26.95 7.13 -2.68
CA LEU A 54 25.88 7.29 -1.68
C LEU A 54 25.36 5.94 -1.21
N GLU A 55 25.13 4.99 -2.12
CA GLU A 55 24.72 3.63 -1.77
C GLU A 55 25.72 2.97 -0.80
N LYS A 56 27.02 3.14 -1.04
CA LYS A 56 28.08 2.63 -0.15
C LYS A 56 28.09 3.31 1.22
N ALA A 57 27.69 4.59 1.28
CA ALA A 57 27.65 5.36 2.51
C ALA A 57 26.48 4.98 3.41
N LEU A 58 25.39 4.41 2.86
CA LEU A 58 24.24 3.95 3.63
C LEU A 58 24.60 2.76 4.53
N ARG A 59 23.93 2.69 5.67
CA ARG A 59 24.06 1.54 6.60
C ARG A 59 23.57 0.23 5.94
N PRO A 60 24.17 -0.91 6.31
CA PRO A 60 23.78 -2.21 5.73
C PRO A 60 22.28 -2.51 5.84
N ALA A 61 21.64 -2.21 6.98
CA ALA A 61 20.21 -2.44 7.17
C ALA A 61 19.36 -1.56 6.24
N THR A 62 19.73 -0.31 5.99
CA THR A 62 19.05 0.58 5.04
C THR A 62 19.16 0.02 3.62
N ARG A 63 20.34 -0.38 3.19
CA ARG A 63 20.54 -1.00 1.86
C ARG A 63 19.71 -2.26 1.70
N GLN A 64 19.71 -3.14 2.71
CA GLN A 64 18.92 -4.37 2.66
C GLN A 64 17.42 -4.09 2.62
N ALA A 65 16.92 -3.13 3.41
CA ALA A 65 15.52 -2.76 3.39
C ALA A 65 15.09 -2.18 2.03
N LEU A 66 15.95 -1.40 1.38
CA LEU A 66 15.73 -0.90 0.02
C LEU A 66 15.70 -2.05 -0.99
N GLU A 67 16.65 -2.97 -0.92
CA GLU A 67 16.71 -4.15 -1.81
C GLU A 67 15.47 -5.05 -1.65
N ASP A 68 15.04 -5.32 -0.41
CA ASP A 68 13.84 -6.10 -0.14
C ASP A 68 12.58 -5.36 -0.61
N SER A 69 12.57 -4.04 -0.51
CA SER A 69 11.57 -3.17 -1.10
C SER A 69 11.42 -3.38 -2.61
N TRP A 70 12.52 -3.45 -3.35
CA TRP A 70 12.53 -3.72 -4.79
C TRP A 70 11.96 -5.11 -5.15
N LYS A 71 12.28 -6.14 -4.38
CA LYS A 71 11.77 -7.50 -4.59
C LYS A 71 10.25 -7.57 -4.46
N LEU A 72 9.65 -6.70 -3.63
CA LEU A 72 8.21 -6.60 -3.44
C LEU A 72 7.48 -5.90 -4.61
N TRP A 73 8.18 -5.26 -5.53
CA TRP A 73 7.64 -4.49 -6.67
C TRP A 73 7.07 -5.35 -7.82
N ASN A 74 7.05 -6.67 -7.68
CA ASN A 74 6.78 -7.61 -8.77
C ASN A 74 5.31 -8.12 -8.93
N PRO A 75 4.28 -7.66 -8.19
CA PRO A 75 2.93 -8.19 -8.36
C PRO A 75 2.02 -7.45 -9.35
N VAL A 76 2.55 -6.49 -10.09
CA VAL A 76 1.75 -5.71 -11.06
C VAL A 76 1.17 -6.62 -12.16
N PRO A 77 -0.09 -6.41 -12.60
CA PRO A 77 -0.71 -7.24 -13.65
C PRO A 77 0.15 -7.28 -14.92
N LYS A 78 0.45 -8.48 -15.42
CA LYS A 78 1.35 -8.68 -16.57
C LYS A 78 0.66 -9.26 -17.80
N SER A 79 -0.53 -9.85 -17.65
CA SER A 79 -1.24 -10.54 -18.75
C SER A 79 -2.62 -9.95 -18.97
N HIS A 80 -3.07 -9.95 -20.23
CA HIS A 80 -4.37 -9.44 -20.65
C HIS A 80 -4.63 -7.96 -20.28
N VAL A 81 -3.57 -7.15 -20.19
CA VAL A 81 -3.63 -5.73 -19.87
C VAL A 81 -2.84 -4.93 -20.90
N ASP A 82 -3.17 -3.64 -21.01
CA ASP A 82 -2.39 -2.63 -21.69
C ASP A 82 -1.93 -1.58 -20.69
N TRP A 83 -0.66 -1.23 -20.73
CA TRP A 83 -0.12 -0.11 -19.98
C TRP A 83 -0.18 1.14 -20.85
N VAL A 84 -0.78 2.19 -20.34
CA VAL A 84 -1.06 3.42 -21.10
C VAL A 84 -0.81 4.67 -20.25
N GLY A 85 -0.75 5.82 -20.94
CA GLY A 85 -0.56 7.11 -20.29
C GLY A 85 0.92 7.49 -20.09
N PRO A 86 1.16 8.69 -19.53
CA PRO A 86 2.52 9.15 -19.23
C PRO A 86 3.24 8.19 -18.30
N GLY A 87 4.42 7.72 -18.70
CA GLY A 87 5.23 6.77 -17.91
C GLY A 87 4.62 5.37 -17.78
N GLU A 88 3.58 5.03 -18.60
CA GLU A 88 2.91 3.72 -18.54
C GLU A 88 2.40 3.36 -17.14
N MET A 89 1.86 4.33 -16.42
CA MET A 89 1.40 4.16 -15.03
C MET A 89 -0.07 3.72 -14.94
N THR A 90 -0.80 3.64 -16.04
CA THR A 90 -2.20 3.19 -16.05
C THR A 90 -2.31 1.81 -16.67
N CYS A 91 -2.77 0.85 -15.86
CA CYS A 91 -3.12 -0.50 -16.29
C CYS A 91 -4.57 -0.56 -16.74
N ARG A 92 -4.82 -0.94 -17.99
CA ARG A 92 -6.16 -1.13 -18.58
C ARG A 92 -6.38 -2.60 -18.89
N LEU A 93 -7.48 -3.16 -18.42
CA LEU A 93 -7.87 -4.52 -18.76
C LEU A 93 -8.32 -4.64 -20.20
N ARG A 94 -7.84 -5.67 -20.89
CA ARG A 94 -8.40 -6.06 -22.19
C ARG A 94 -9.72 -6.79 -21.98
N PRO A 95 -10.67 -6.69 -22.93
CA PRO A 95 -11.92 -7.48 -22.88
C PRO A 95 -11.72 -9.00 -22.77
N THR A 96 -10.53 -9.48 -23.13
CA THR A 96 -10.13 -10.89 -23.04
C THR A 96 -9.63 -11.29 -21.63
N HIS A 97 -9.55 -10.33 -20.68
CA HIS A 97 -9.18 -10.66 -19.30
C HIS A 97 -10.30 -11.49 -18.64
N PRO A 98 -9.99 -12.59 -17.95
CA PRO A 98 -11.00 -13.46 -17.33
C PRO A 98 -12.01 -12.70 -16.44
N ASP A 99 -11.50 -11.75 -15.65
CA ASP A 99 -12.31 -10.97 -14.68
C ASP A 99 -12.81 -9.62 -15.26
N PHE A 100 -12.71 -9.40 -16.59
CA PHE A 100 -13.11 -8.14 -17.21
C PHE A 100 -14.57 -7.79 -16.92
N ALA A 101 -15.48 -8.77 -17.06
CA ALA A 101 -16.91 -8.54 -16.86
C ALA A 101 -17.24 -8.12 -15.41
N GLU A 102 -16.59 -8.72 -14.43
CA GLU A 102 -16.78 -8.38 -13.02
C GLU A 102 -16.23 -6.99 -12.68
N CYS A 103 -15.05 -6.66 -13.19
CA CYS A 103 -14.47 -5.31 -13.05
C CYS A 103 -15.31 -4.25 -13.76
N ALA A 104 -15.84 -4.56 -14.95
CA ALA A 104 -16.73 -3.68 -15.71
C ALA A 104 -18.05 -3.42 -14.98
N ALA A 105 -18.60 -4.44 -14.30
CA ALA A 105 -19.79 -4.28 -13.44
C ALA A 105 -19.55 -3.29 -12.28
N CYS A 106 -18.31 -3.17 -11.82
CA CYS A 106 -17.88 -2.15 -10.84
C CYS A 106 -17.50 -0.79 -11.49
N ASN A 107 -17.65 -0.63 -12.81
CA ASN A 107 -17.16 0.51 -13.57
C ASN A 107 -15.64 0.76 -13.40
N PHE A 108 -14.85 -0.30 -13.25
CA PHE A 108 -13.43 -0.20 -12.96
C PHE A 108 -12.61 -1.18 -13.81
N THR A 109 -12.38 -0.84 -15.07
CA THR A 109 -11.58 -1.63 -16.01
C THR A 109 -10.17 -1.08 -16.22
N GLN A 110 -9.83 -0.01 -15.53
CA GLN A 110 -8.47 0.55 -15.53
C GLN A 110 -8.11 1.11 -14.15
N CYS A 111 -6.82 1.03 -13.82
CA CYS A 111 -6.27 1.52 -12.56
C CYS A 111 -4.97 2.28 -12.82
N THR A 112 -4.85 3.47 -12.26
CA THR A 112 -3.58 4.21 -12.26
C THR A 112 -2.79 3.80 -11.03
N TYR A 113 -1.51 3.58 -11.24
CA TYR A 113 -0.54 3.31 -10.18
C TYR A 113 0.30 4.55 -9.93
N ASP A 114 0.67 4.79 -8.70
CA ASP A 114 1.65 5.81 -8.36
C ASP A 114 3.09 5.30 -8.58
N GLU A 115 4.06 6.14 -8.34
CA GLU A 115 5.49 5.84 -8.45
C GLU A 115 5.98 4.78 -7.44
N HIS A 116 5.15 4.42 -6.46
CA HIS A 116 5.39 3.37 -5.47
C HIS A 116 4.73 2.03 -5.85
N GLY A 117 4.05 1.98 -7.01
CA GLY A 117 3.29 0.80 -7.45
C GLY A 117 1.99 0.59 -6.65
N SER A 118 1.47 1.66 -6.03
CA SER A 118 0.19 1.66 -5.34
C SER A 118 -0.95 1.97 -6.30
N PRO A 119 -1.98 1.11 -6.40
CA PRO A 119 -3.13 1.36 -7.26
C PRO A 119 -4.05 2.41 -6.64
N ASP A 120 -4.56 3.31 -7.45
CA ASP A 120 -5.62 4.24 -7.03
C ASP A 120 -6.98 3.54 -7.00
N PHE A 121 -7.38 3.06 -5.83
CA PHE A 121 -8.69 2.47 -5.59
C PHE A 121 -9.75 3.47 -5.09
N SER A 122 -9.50 4.76 -5.14
CA SER A 122 -10.44 5.79 -4.64
C SER A 122 -11.85 5.64 -5.19
N LYS A 123 -11.98 5.30 -6.48
CA LYS A 123 -13.27 5.12 -7.18
C LYS A 123 -14.02 3.84 -6.81
N VAL A 124 -13.35 2.87 -6.22
CA VAL A 124 -13.94 1.57 -5.81
C VAL A 124 -13.83 1.32 -4.31
N THR A 125 -13.43 2.32 -3.57
CA THR A 125 -13.47 2.33 -2.11
C THR A 125 -14.91 2.49 -1.64
N PHE A 126 -15.34 1.62 -0.72
CA PHE A 126 -16.67 1.77 -0.11
C PHE A 126 -16.73 3.03 0.76
N PRO A 127 -17.72 3.90 0.58
CA PRO A 127 -17.82 5.14 1.36
C PRO A 127 -17.85 4.88 2.88
N GLY A 128 -17.11 5.67 3.65
CA GLY A 128 -17.02 5.54 5.12
C GLY A 128 -16.14 4.37 5.60
N SER A 129 -15.46 3.65 4.71
CA SER A 129 -14.62 2.51 5.10
C SER A 129 -13.13 2.82 5.26
N VAL A 130 -12.73 4.08 5.10
CA VAL A 130 -11.32 4.48 5.22
C VAL A 130 -10.97 4.74 6.68
N VAL A 131 -9.95 4.04 7.19
CA VAL A 131 -9.47 4.20 8.58
C VAL A 131 -7.96 4.32 8.65
N ASP A 132 -7.47 5.10 9.62
CA ASP A 132 -6.06 5.13 9.99
C ASP A 132 -5.74 3.92 10.89
N ILE A 133 -4.69 3.18 10.52
CA ILE A 133 -4.21 1.99 11.22
C ILE A 133 -2.72 2.06 11.55
N SER A 134 -2.12 3.24 11.47
CA SER A 134 -0.67 3.43 11.70
C SER A 134 -0.24 2.91 13.08
N ASP A 135 -1.02 3.18 14.13
CA ASP A 135 -0.75 2.70 15.49
C ASP A 135 -0.89 1.18 15.63
N LEU A 136 -1.70 0.53 14.79
CA LEU A 136 -1.77 -0.94 14.76
C LEU A 136 -0.45 -1.54 14.24
N TYR A 137 0.12 -0.95 13.20
CA TYR A 137 1.43 -1.37 12.71
C TYR A 137 2.52 -1.18 13.78
N ASP A 138 2.47 -0.10 14.55
CA ASP A 138 3.47 0.18 15.58
C ASP A 138 3.44 -0.85 16.72
N ARG A 139 2.25 -1.23 17.20
CA ARG A 139 2.08 -2.07 18.38
C ARG A 139 1.96 -3.58 18.12
N LEU A 140 1.59 -3.99 16.89
CA LEU A 140 1.44 -5.41 16.56
C LEU A 140 2.78 -6.04 16.20
N SER A 141 3.00 -7.30 16.63
CA SER A 141 4.11 -8.11 16.15
C SER A 141 3.98 -8.42 14.65
N VAL A 142 5.10 -8.75 14.00
CA VAL A 142 5.11 -9.18 12.59
C VAL A 142 4.15 -10.34 12.36
N GLU A 143 4.10 -11.31 13.28
CA GLU A 143 3.17 -12.45 13.19
C GLU A 143 1.71 -11.99 13.16
N ASN A 144 1.30 -11.06 14.04
CA ASN A 144 -0.08 -10.56 14.09
C ASN A 144 -0.43 -9.66 12.90
N ILE A 145 0.55 -8.98 12.32
CA ILE A 145 0.39 -8.23 11.06
C ILE A 145 0.15 -9.20 9.88
N GLN A 146 0.82 -10.35 9.87
CA GLN A 146 0.69 -11.35 8.79
C GLN A 146 -0.57 -12.20 8.89
N LYS A 147 -1.15 -12.35 10.07
CA LYS A 147 -2.37 -13.15 10.26
C LYS A 147 -3.51 -12.62 9.40
N ARG A 148 -4.12 -13.52 8.64
CA ARG A 148 -5.31 -13.24 7.84
C ARG A 148 -6.52 -13.91 8.49
N GLY A 149 -7.38 -13.09 9.11
CA GLY A 149 -8.67 -13.53 9.67
C GLY A 149 -8.57 -14.37 10.95
N GLY A 150 -9.69 -14.47 11.65
CA GLY A 150 -9.91 -15.45 12.73
C GLY A 150 -9.26 -15.15 14.09
N SER A 151 -8.63 -13.99 14.28
CA SER A 151 -8.05 -13.60 15.57
C SER A 151 -8.25 -12.12 15.84
N ALA A 152 -8.90 -11.79 16.95
CA ALA A 152 -9.11 -10.39 17.38
C ALA A 152 -7.78 -9.59 17.58
N ALA A 153 -6.63 -10.25 17.52
CA ALA A 153 -5.32 -9.63 17.56
C ALA A 153 -4.72 -9.37 16.16
N SER A 154 -5.39 -9.83 15.09
CA SER A 154 -4.89 -9.61 13.72
C SER A 154 -5.06 -8.15 13.28
N LEU A 155 -4.11 -7.67 12.46
CA LEU A 155 -4.19 -6.32 11.88
C LEU A 155 -5.52 -6.09 11.17
N GLN A 156 -5.92 -7.02 10.29
CA GLN A 156 -7.14 -6.87 9.49
C GLN A 156 -8.39 -6.80 10.34
N GLU A 157 -8.50 -7.64 11.36
CA GLU A 157 -9.67 -7.67 12.23
C GLU A 157 -9.77 -6.38 13.06
N LEU A 158 -8.67 -5.97 13.70
CA LEU A 158 -8.64 -4.73 14.48
C LEU A 158 -8.94 -3.49 13.62
N ALA A 159 -8.42 -3.44 12.39
CA ALA A 159 -8.69 -2.35 11.47
C ALA A 159 -10.16 -2.33 11.02
N GLN A 160 -10.74 -3.48 10.72
CA GLN A 160 -12.16 -3.58 10.33
C GLN A 160 -13.09 -3.19 11.48
N MET A 161 -12.75 -3.53 12.73
CA MET A 161 -13.50 -3.07 13.89
C MET A 161 -13.54 -1.53 14.02
N ARG A 162 -12.51 -0.82 13.53
CA ARG A 162 -12.50 0.65 13.47
C ARG A 162 -13.47 1.22 12.44
N MET A 163 -13.78 0.46 11.39
CA MET A 163 -14.73 0.88 10.36
C MET A 163 -16.19 0.75 10.82
N VAL A 164 -16.48 -0.16 11.75
CA VAL A 164 -17.85 -0.48 12.17
C VAL A 164 -18.65 0.73 12.60
N PRO A 165 -18.15 1.66 13.44
CA PRO A 165 -18.93 2.81 13.88
C PRO A 165 -19.46 3.66 12.73
N GLU A 166 -18.63 3.97 11.74
CA GLU A 166 -19.00 4.76 10.55
C GLU A 166 -19.93 4.00 9.61
N LEU A 167 -19.78 2.68 9.53
CA LEU A 167 -20.55 1.82 8.63
C LEU A 167 -21.86 1.33 9.26
N GLN A 168 -22.04 1.47 10.56
CA GLN A 168 -23.23 0.99 11.29
C GLN A 168 -24.57 1.42 10.68
N PRO A 169 -24.77 2.69 10.25
CA PRO A 169 -26.03 3.11 9.62
C PRO A 169 -26.33 2.35 8.32
N VAL A 170 -25.28 2.07 7.53
CA VAL A 170 -25.39 1.34 6.25
C VAL A 170 -25.69 -0.13 6.50
N ILE A 171 -25.03 -0.75 7.47
CA ILE A 171 -25.25 -2.13 7.88
C ILE A 171 -26.68 -2.33 8.37
N LYS A 172 -27.18 -1.43 9.23
CA LYS A 172 -28.56 -1.45 9.71
C LYS A 172 -29.60 -1.32 8.61
N LYS A 173 -29.34 -0.43 7.64
CA LYS A 173 -30.19 -0.29 6.47
C LYS A 173 -30.25 -1.58 5.66
N TRP A 174 -29.08 -2.14 5.32
CA TRP A 174 -28.96 -3.40 4.59
C TRP A 174 -29.67 -4.56 5.30
N ALA A 175 -29.44 -4.73 6.60
CA ALA A 175 -30.08 -5.77 7.39
C ALA A 175 -31.62 -5.70 7.34
N ARG A 176 -32.19 -4.48 7.45
CA ARG A 176 -33.65 -4.25 7.34
C ARG A 176 -34.18 -4.55 5.94
N GLU A 177 -33.43 -4.22 4.89
CA GLU A 177 -33.86 -4.43 3.49
C GLU A 177 -33.76 -5.88 3.05
N THR A 178 -32.84 -6.66 3.64
CA THR A 178 -32.57 -8.04 3.23
C THR A 178 -33.10 -9.09 4.20
N GLY A 179 -33.48 -8.68 5.43
CA GLY A 179 -33.87 -9.62 6.50
C GLY A 179 -32.67 -10.37 7.12
N ASN A 180 -31.45 -9.99 6.80
CA ASN A 180 -30.24 -10.59 7.37
C ASN A 180 -29.90 -10.00 8.75
N PRO A 181 -29.07 -10.67 9.56
CA PRO A 181 -28.58 -10.11 10.81
C PRO A 181 -27.81 -8.79 10.60
N GLU A 182 -27.87 -7.92 11.63
CA GLU A 182 -27.10 -6.70 11.67
C GLU A 182 -25.64 -7.00 12.03
N ASP A 183 -24.93 -7.65 11.08
CA ASP A 183 -23.56 -8.13 11.23
C ASP A 183 -22.65 -7.54 10.16
N PHE A 184 -21.50 -7.00 10.59
CA PHE A 184 -20.52 -6.36 9.71
C PHE A 184 -19.91 -7.35 8.71
N TRP A 185 -19.61 -8.58 9.16
CA TRP A 185 -18.91 -9.58 8.33
C TRP A 185 -19.84 -10.14 7.26
N GLU A 186 -21.09 -10.41 7.62
CA GLU A 186 -22.12 -10.85 6.67
C GLU A 186 -22.41 -9.77 5.64
N TRP A 187 -22.61 -8.54 6.08
CA TRP A 187 -22.82 -7.37 5.22
C TRP A 187 -21.66 -7.19 4.23
N ARG A 188 -20.41 -7.19 4.72
CA ARG A 188 -19.21 -7.04 3.90
C ARG A 188 -19.10 -8.15 2.85
N ASN A 189 -19.35 -9.40 3.23
CA ASN A 189 -19.29 -10.56 2.34
C ASN A 189 -20.40 -10.50 1.29
N ALA A 190 -21.64 -10.14 1.67
CA ALA A 190 -22.77 -9.99 0.76
C ALA A 190 -22.51 -8.93 -0.32
N LEU A 191 -21.79 -7.85 0.01
CA LEU A 191 -21.37 -6.82 -0.93
C LEU A 191 -20.05 -7.13 -1.66
N ASN A 192 -19.48 -8.31 -1.43
CA ASN A 192 -18.21 -8.74 -2.03
C ASN A 192 -17.06 -7.74 -1.80
N LEU A 193 -16.97 -7.20 -0.58
CA LEU A 193 -15.94 -6.26 -0.17
C LEU A 193 -14.78 -6.97 0.54
N VAL A 194 -13.57 -6.48 0.33
CA VAL A 194 -12.35 -6.96 0.98
C VAL A 194 -11.54 -5.81 1.58
N PRO A 195 -10.86 -6.03 2.71
CA PRO A 195 -9.92 -5.04 3.23
C PRO A 195 -8.73 -4.89 2.29
N HIS A 196 -8.31 -3.67 2.08
CA HIS A 196 -7.14 -3.27 1.33
C HIS A 196 -6.28 -2.35 2.18
N GLU A 197 -5.04 -2.75 2.40
CA GLU A 197 -4.03 -1.94 3.08
C GLU A 197 -3.24 -1.13 2.05
N ASP A 198 -3.32 0.19 2.14
CA ASP A 198 -2.55 1.08 1.28
C ASP A 198 -1.04 0.90 1.56
N THR A 199 -0.21 1.22 0.59
CA THR A 199 1.26 1.08 0.69
C THR A 199 1.89 1.99 1.75
N ASP A 200 1.16 3.02 2.20
CA ASP A 200 1.61 4.04 3.15
C ASP A 200 1.84 3.54 4.60
N CYS A 201 1.54 2.26 4.88
CA CYS A 201 1.56 1.71 6.24
C CYS A 201 0.68 2.49 7.23
N ARG A 202 -0.38 3.14 6.75
CA ARG A 202 -1.27 4.00 7.54
C ARG A 202 -2.73 3.73 7.28
N THR A 203 -3.10 3.51 6.03
CA THR A 203 -4.50 3.51 5.61
C THR A 203 -5.00 2.11 5.31
N MET A 204 -6.20 1.79 5.78
CA MET A 204 -6.98 0.64 5.33
C MET A 204 -8.36 1.09 4.86
N ARG A 205 -8.88 0.41 3.83
CA ARG A 205 -10.19 0.66 3.25
C ARG A 205 -10.86 -0.63 2.79
N LEU A 206 -12.18 -0.60 2.58
CA LEU A 206 -12.89 -1.69 1.90
C LEU A 206 -13.00 -1.38 0.41
N VAL A 207 -12.62 -2.34 -0.42
CA VAL A 207 -12.72 -2.27 -1.89
C VAL A 207 -13.46 -3.48 -2.44
N TYR A 208 -14.02 -3.37 -3.64
CA TYR A 208 -14.66 -4.51 -4.30
C TYR A 208 -13.64 -5.59 -4.63
N ARG A 209 -13.92 -6.83 -4.20
CA ARG A 209 -13.04 -7.99 -4.37
C ARG A 209 -12.57 -8.22 -5.82
N PRO A 210 -13.43 -8.17 -6.86
CA PRO A 210 -12.99 -8.40 -8.23
C PRO A 210 -11.87 -7.45 -8.63
N VAL A 211 -12.01 -6.17 -8.30
CA VAL A 211 -11.02 -5.14 -8.59
C VAL A 211 -9.72 -5.40 -7.82
N HIS A 212 -9.81 -5.68 -6.52
CA HIS A 212 -8.65 -5.93 -5.67
C HIS A 212 -7.82 -7.15 -6.12
N VAL A 213 -8.48 -8.20 -6.59
CA VAL A 213 -7.82 -9.42 -7.07
C VAL A 213 -7.06 -9.19 -8.37
N VAL A 214 -7.63 -8.38 -9.27
CA VAL A 214 -7.09 -8.13 -10.61
C VAL A 214 -5.95 -7.12 -10.57
N PHE A 215 -6.15 -5.97 -9.94
CA PHE A 215 -5.15 -4.91 -9.86
C PHE A 215 -4.19 -5.15 -8.69
N LYS A 216 -3.31 -6.14 -8.89
CA LYS A 216 -2.30 -6.54 -7.91
C LYS A 216 -1.34 -5.40 -7.61
N HIS A 217 -0.86 -5.38 -6.38
CA HIS A 217 0.02 -4.33 -5.89
C HIS A 217 0.84 -4.85 -4.69
N ARG A 218 1.80 -4.05 -4.29
CA ARG A 218 2.49 -4.20 -3.02
C ARG A 218 1.63 -3.57 -1.92
N GLY A 219 1.20 -4.35 -0.92
CA GLY A 219 0.37 -3.85 0.18
C GLY A 219 1.16 -3.29 1.35
N GLY A 220 0.51 -2.48 2.18
CA GLY A 220 1.09 -1.90 3.40
C GLY A 220 1.64 -2.93 4.38
N VAL A 221 1.02 -4.11 4.46
CA VAL A 221 1.51 -5.25 5.27
C VAL A 221 2.95 -5.63 4.92
N ALA A 222 3.27 -5.78 3.63
CA ALA A 222 4.62 -6.15 3.19
C ALA A 222 5.65 -5.06 3.53
N ASN A 223 5.26 -3.79 3.38
CA ASN A 223 6.09 -2.65 3.74
C ASN A 223 6.33 -2.58 5.25
N ALA A 224 5.29 -2.73 6.06
CA ALA A 224 5.40 -2.69 7.52
C ALA A 224 6.32 -3.81 8.05
N ILE A 225 6.21 -5.01 7.49
CA ILE A 225 7.07 -6.14 7.83
C ILE A 225 8.53 -5.84 7.47
N ASN A 226 8.78 -5.30 6.28
CA ASN A 226 10.12 -4.88 5.87
C ASN A 226 10.73 -3.87 6.86
N ILE A 227 9.96 -2.84 7.23
CA ILE A 227 10.38 -1.82 8.20
C ILE A 227 10.70 -2.46 9.57
N LYS A 228 9.81 -3.31 10.09
CA LYS A 228 10.00 -3.94 11.40
C LYS A 228 11.23 -4.86 11.43
N ASN A 229 11.47 -5.61 10.36
CA ASN A 229 12.59 -6.53 10.28
C ASN A 229 13.96 -5.82 10.27
N HIS A 230 14.05 -4.64 9.68
CA HIS A 230 15.32 -3.93 9.50
C HIS A 230 15.58 -2.82 10.52
N PHE A 231 14.52 -2.19 11.06
CA PHE A 231 14.68 -0.99 11.90
C PHE A 231 14.07 -1.13 13.29
N GLY A 232 13.38 -2.23 13.60
CA GLY A 232 12.63 -2.38 14.82
C GLY A 232 11.52 -1.30 14.95
N ALA A 233 10.35 -1.65 15.38
CA ALA A 233 9.27 -0.72 15.72
C ALA A 233 8.36 -1.38 16.75
#